data_dda0c02db089f444c9f524c8765d04f6
#
_entry.id   dda0c02db089f444c9f524c8765d04f6
#
_cell.length_a   1.000
_cell.length_b   1.000
_cell.length_c   1.000
_cell.angle_alpha   90.00
_cell.angle_beta   90.00
_cell.angle_gamma   90.00
#
_symmetry.space_group_name_H-M   'P 1'
#
loop_
_entity.id
_entity.type
_entity.pdbx_description
1 polymer ?
#
loop_
_entity_poly.entity_id
_entity_poly.type
_entity_poly.pdbx_seq_one_letter_code
_entity_poly.pdbx_strand_id
1 'polypeptide(L)'
;MLDQNTSAQLKTLLERLEGPIELVATLDGSDKSAKIKELVEEIAQLSDLVTARFDGTNKRAPSFGVAKAGEQPRVFFAGLPMGHEFTSLILALLQTSGYAPKVSAEVLESIKGLGIKSDFDVFVSLSCHNCPDVVQALNLIAIYNPGTTATMIDGAFFQDEVEERKIMAVPMVFQDNEHIGQGRMTLEEIIAKLDTNAAAKDAEKLNAKDAFDVLVIGGGPAGNTAAIYAARKGIKTGIVAERMGGQVMDTMDIENYTSVQKTQGPKFAAEMEAHVREYGVDIMNLQRVSDIKGADSTANGLVEVTLENGAKLESKTVILSTGARWREMNVPGEQEYKTRGVAYCPHCDGPLF
;
A
#
# COMPACT_ATOMS: atom_id res chain seq x y z
N MET A 1 28.77 6.92 4.43
CA MET A 1 27.86 5.77 4.32
C MET A 1 27.22 5.67 2.94
N LEU A 2 26.77 6.75 2.36
CA LEU A 2 26.27 6.81 0.97
C LEU A 2 27.45 6.79 -0.01
N ASP A 3 27.37 5.97 -1.08
CA ASP A 3 28.34 6.08 -2.16
C ASP A 3 28.16 7.38 -2.98
N GLN A 4 29.15 7.75 -3.77
CA GLN A 4 29.14 9.01 -4.51
C GLN A 4 27.95 9.15 -5.47
N ASN A 5 27.52 8.06 -6.10
CA ASN A 5 26.40 8.08 -7.04
C ASN A 5 25.07 8.28 -6.31
N THR A 6 24.84 7.52 -5.25
CA THR A 6 23.66 7.64 -4.38
C THR A 6 23.58 9.03 -3.75
N SER A 7 24.70 9.57 -3.27
CA SER A 7 24.79 10.91 -2.70
C SER A 7 24.44 11.99 -3.74
N ALA A 8 24.95 11.89 -4.97
CA ALA A 8 24.65 12.83 -6.05
C ALA A 8 23.16 12.76 -6.47
N GLN A 9 22.62 11.56 -6.56
CA GLN A 9 21.19 11.37 -6.87
C GLN A 9 20.30 11.95 -5.75
N LEU A 10 20.63 11.66 -4.49
CA LEU A 10 19.89 12.21 -3.35
C LEU A 10 19.93 13.72 -3.34
N LYS A 11 21.11 14.34 -3.57
CA LYS A 11 21.25 15.79 -3.66
C LYS A 11 20.31 16.39 -4.70
N THR A 12 20.25 15.80 -5.91
CA THR A 12 19.34 16.26 -6.98
C THR A 12 17.86 16.12 -6.59
N LEU A 13 17.51 15.08 -5.84
CA LEU A 13 16.14 14.89 -5.35
C LEU A 13 15.77 15.88 -4.25
N LEU A 14 16.73 16.24 -3.37
CA LEU A 14 16.53 17.22 -2.32
C LEU A 14 16.35 18.65 -2.85
N GLU A 15 16.71 18.95 -4.10
CA GLU A 15 16.36 20.22 -4.76
C GLU A 15 14.83 20.43 -4.91
N ARG A 16 14.04 19.35 -4.73
CA ARG A 16 12.57 19.39 -4.77
C ARG A 16 11.93 19.64 -3.42
N LEU A 17 12.71 19.84 -2.36
CA LEU A 17 12.16 20.22 -1.06
C LEU A 17 11.43 21.55 -1.16
N GLU A 18 10.20 21.63 -0.66
CA GLU A 18 9.37 22.83 -0.69
C GLU A 18 9.49 23.67 0.59
N GLY A 19 10.13 23.13 1.63
CA GLY A 19 10.36 23.83 2.89
C GLY A 19 11.40 23.14 3.75
N PRO A 20 11.87 23.82 4.82
CA PRO A 20 12.89 23.28 5.71
C PRO A 20 12.36 22.11 6.54
N ILE A 21 13.19 21.08 6.67
CA ILE A 21 12.93 19.89 7.46
C ILE A 21 14.06 19.60 8.46
N GLU A 22 13.73 18.88 9.51
CA GLU A 22 14.66 18.44 10.53
C GLU A 22 14.71 16.90 10.60
N LEU A 23 15.91 16.36 10.69
CA LEU A 23 16.16 14.98 11.03
C LEU A 23 16.49 14.91 12.52
N VAL A 24 15.63 14.28 13.31
CA VAL A 24 15.74 14.23 14.76
C VAL A 24 16.12 12.83 15.19
N ALA A 25 17.40 12.61 15.49
CA ALA A 25 17.93 11.30 15.85
C ALA A 25 17.88 11.05 17.36
N THR A 26 17.49 9.82 17.73
CA THR A 26 17.57 9.24 19.06
C THR A 26 18.66 8.19 19.04
N LEU A 27 19.72 8.40 19.82
CA LEU A 27 20.92 7.57 19.80
C LEU A 27 21.16 6.94 21.19
N ASP A 28 21.69 5.71 21.21
CA ASP A 28 22.00 4.96 22.44
C ASP A 28 23.51 4.73 22.66
N GLY A 29 24.34 5.29 21.76
CA GLY A 29 25.80 5.15 21.82
C GLY A 29 26.35 3.84 21.27
N SER A 30 25.52 2.97 20.72
CA SER A 30 25.94 1.72 20.06
C SER A 30 26.60 1.96 18.69
N ASP A 31 27.24 0.95 18.14
CA ASP A 31 27.78 0.97 16.76
C ASP A 31 26.66 1.21 15.72
N LYS A 32 25.44 0.74 16.00
CA LYS A 32 24.25 1.00 15.19
C LYS A 32 23.89 2.48 15.20
N SER A 33 23.97 3.12 16.37
CA SER A 33 23.78 4.58 16.54
C SER A 33 24.78 5.40 15.73
N ALA A 34 26.05 4.98 15.70
CA ALA A 34 27.07 5.66 14.92
C ALA A 34 26.74 5.69 13.42
N LYS A 35 26.20 4.59 12.88
CA LYS A 35 25.76 4.51 11.47
C LYS A 35 24.55 5.41 11.17
N ILE A 36 23.57 5.46 12.08
CA ILE A 36 22.42 6.37 11.91
C ILE A 36 22.87 7.82 11.98
N LYS A 37 23.75 8.15 12.92
CA LYS A 37 24.32 9.50 13.01
C LYS A 37 25.03 9.91 11.73
N GLU A 38 25.89 9.05 11.18
CA GLU A 38 26.59 9.26 9.92
C GLU A 38 25.60 9.52 8.78
N LEU A 39 24.57 8.68 8.62
CA LEU A 39 23.53 8.88 7.58
C LEU A 39 22.83 10.22 7.72
N VAL A 40 22.39 10.56 8.91
CA VAL A 40 21.66 11.80 9.19
C VAL A 40 22.53 13.04 8.91
N GLU A 41 23.81 13.00 9.29
CA GLU A 41 24.78 14.06 9.02
C GLU A 41 25.06 14.19 7.51
N GLU A 42 25.25 13.06 6.80
CA GLU A 42 25.46 13.07 5.36
C GLU A 42 24.25 13.68 4.62
N ILE A 43 23.02 13.30 4.97
CA ILE A 43 21.80 13.86 4.34
C ILE A 43 21.71 15.37 4.62
N ALA A 44 21.95 15.82 5.85
CA ALA A 44 21.90 17.24 6.21
C ALA A 44 22.95 18.08 5.46
N GLN A 45 24.09 17.50 5.05
CA GLN A 45 25.08 18.19 4.25
C GLN A 45 24.73 18.35 2.77
N LEU A 46 23.72 17.64 2.29
CA LEU A 46 23.32 17.66 0.87
C LEU A 46 22.36 18.81 0.52
N SER A 47 21.72 19.45 1.51
CA SER A 47 20.77 20.55 1.27
C SER A 47 20.70 21.48 2.47
N ASP A 48 20.72 22.79 2.22
CA ASP A 48 20.55 23.84 3.25
C ASP A 48 19.14 23.82 3.90
N LEU A 49 18.20 23.13 3.28
CA LEU A 49 16.84 22.93 3.82
C LEU A 49 16.73 21.75 4.77
N VAL A 50 17.81 21.00 5.00
CA VAL A 50 17.82 19.85 5.90
C VAL A 50 18.76 20.11 7.08
N THR A 51 18.22 20.04 8.28
CA THR A 51 19.01 20.16 9.52
C THR A 51 18.97 18.85 10.31
N ALA A 52 20.01 18.60 11.09
CA ALA A 52 20.12 17.42 11.94
C ALA A 52 20.14 17.81 13.41
N ARG A 53 19.34 17.09 14.24
CA ARG A 53 19.36 17.19 15.70
C ARG A 53 19.56 15.78 16.29
N PHE A 54 20.23 15.70 17.45
CA PHE A 54 20.58 14.45 18.14
C PHE A 54 20.02 14.39 19.55
N ASP A 55 18.93 15.11 19.80
CA ASP A 55 18.22 15.19 21.07
C ASP A 55 16.86 14.51 21.04
N GLY A 56 16.66 13.59 20.10
CA GLY A 56 15.43 12.81 19.96
C GLY A 56 15.17 11.92 21.19
N THR A 57 13.88 11.68 21.44
CA THR A 57 13.39 10.88 22.59
C THR A 57 12.45 9.74 22.13
N ASN A 58 12.67 9.18 20.96
CA ASN A 58 11.86 8.06 20.48
C ASN A 58 12.02 6.83 21.40
N LYS A 59 10.95 6.07 21.57
CA LYS A 59 10.96 4.81 22.33
C LYS A 59 11.97 3.77 21.82
N ARG A 60 12.36 3.88 20.54
CA ARG A 60 13.38 3.02 19.91
C ARG A 60 14.65 3.80 19.65
N ALA A 61 15.74 3.33 20.21
CA ALA A 61 17.10 3.79 19.93
C ALA A 61 17.93 2.60 19.42
N PRO A 62 18.67 2.75 18.33
CA PRO A 62 18.82 3.97 17.53
C PRO A 62 17.73 4.16 16.47
N SER A 63 17.28 5.39 16.31
CA SER A 63 16.31 5.77 15.30
C SER A 63 16.45 7.24 14.92
N PHE A 64 15.75 7.67 13.87
CA PHE A 64 15.57 9.10 13.59
C PHE A 64 14.17 9.36 13.04
N GLY A 65 13.67 10.55 13.32
CA GLY A 65 12.39 11.03 12.80
C GLY A 65 12.58 12.16 11.81
N VAL A 66 11.61 12.31 10.91
CA VAL A 66 11.54 13.41 9.92
C VAL A 66 10.42 14.35 10.34
N ALA A 67 10.74 15.63 10.47
CA ALA A 67 9.81 16.69 10.85
C ALA A 67 9.94 17.92 9.94
N LYS A 68 8.90 18.73 9.86
CA LYS A 68 9.07 20.12 9.45
C LYS A 68 9.87 20.87 10.51
N ALA A 69 10.65 21.88 10.09
CA ALA A 69 11.46 22.64 11.02
C ALA A 69 10.59 23.23 12.15
N GLY A 70 10.98 22.94 13.40
CA GLY A 70 10.27 23.37 14.60
C GLY A 70 9.05 22.52 15.00
N GLU A 71 8.71 21.47 14.26
CA GLU A 71 7.64 20.53 14.60
C GLU A 71 8.19 19.23 15.20
N GLN A 72 7.30 18.43 15.81
CA GLN A 72 7.64 17.08 16.25
C GLN A 72 7.59 16.11 15.08
N PRO A 73 8.54 15.15 15.00
CA PRO A 73 8.51 14.12 13.98
C PRO A 73 7.25 13.25 14.06
N ARG A 74 6.72 12.90 12.91
CA ARG A 74 5.62 11.94 12.78
C ARG A 74 5.99 10.70 11.96
N VAL A 75 7.05 10.79 11.17
CA VAL A 75 7.62 9.66 10.42
C VAL A 75 8.96 9.31 11.04
N PHE A 76 9.13 8.03 11.40
CA PHE A 76 10.34 7.53 12.05
C PHE A 76 10.93 6.34 11.30
N PHE A 77 12.25 6.25 11.35
CA PHE A 77 13.03 5.12 10.86
C PHE A 77 13.85 4.55 12.03
N ALA A 78 13.44 3.41 12.53
CA ALA A 78 14.16 2.63 13.52
C ALA A 78 15.05 1.62 12.79
N GLY A 79 16.28 2.03 12.51
CA GLY A 79 17.24 1.35 11.66
C GLY A 79 17.69 2.20 10.47
N LEU A 80 18.38 1.57 9.52
CA LEU A 80 18.91 2.25 8.33
C LEU A 80 17.97 2.02 7.13
N PRO A 81 17.25 3.03 6.64
CA PRO A 81 16.36 2.89 5.49
C PRO A 81 17.16 2.85 4.18
N MET A 82 17.88 1.73 3.98
CA MET A 82 18.70 1.46 2.79
C MET A 82 18.06 0.36 1.94
N GLY A 83 18.72 -0.06 0.87
CA GLY A 83 18.19 -1.07 -0.03
C GLY A 83 16.84 -0.64 -0.61
N HIS A 84 15.83 -1.49 -0.49
CA HIS A 84 14.48 -1.18 -1.01
C HIS A 84 13.79 -0.03 -0.26
N GLU A 85 14.14 0.23 1.00
CA GLU A 85 13.56 1.31 1.81
C GLU A 85 14.18 2.70 1.56
N PHE A 86 15.22 2.80 0.75
CA PHE A 86 15.82 4.09 0.45
C PHE A 86 14.84 5.05 -0.25
N THR A 87 14.00 4.54 -1.13
CA THR A 87 12.92 5.33 -1.74
C THR A 87 11.90 5.81 -0.71
N SER A 88 11.59 4.99 0.30
CA SER A 88 10.68 5.38 1.38
C SER A 88 11.24 6.54 2.21
N LEU A 89 12.55 6.55 2.46
CA LEU A 89 13.23 7.69 3.07
C LEU A 89 13.11 8.95 2.22
N ILE A 90 13.47 8.88 0.92
CA ILE A 90 13.41 10.02 0.01
C ILE A 90 12.01 10.63 -0.03
N LEU A 91 10.99 9.80 -0.17
CA LEU A 91 9.60 10.27 -0.20
C LEU A 91 9.17 10.88 1.14
N ALA A 92 9.61 10.33 2.26
CA ALA A 92 9.35 10.91 3.58
C ALA A 92 9.95 12.32 3.71
N LEU A 93 11.20 12.53 3.27
CA LEU A 93 11.85 13.85 3.28
C LEU A 93 11.07 14.86 2.42
N LEU A 94 10.78 14.49 1.17
CA LEU A 94 10.08 15.34 0.22
C LEU A 94 8.66 15.68 0.70
N GLN A 95 7.87 14.67 1.07
CA GLN A 95 6.47 14.88 1.46
C GLN A 95 6.34 15.63 2.79
N THR A 96 7.25 15.41 3.73
CA THR A 96 7.29 16.21 4.97
C THR A 96 7.61 17.66 4.69
N SER A 97 8.43 17.97 3.68
CA SER A 97 8.72 19.36 3.30
C SER A 97 7.52 20.09 2.67
N GLY A 98 6.51 19.37 2.21
CA GLY A 98 5.34 19.92 1.51
C GLY A 98 5.19 19.44 0.07
N TYR A 99 6.14 18.69 -0.46
CA TYR A 99 6.06 18.14 -1.82
C TYR A 99 4.81 17.26 -1.98
N ALA A 100 4.02 17.55 -3.01
CA ALA A 100 2.75 16.88 -3.23
C ALA A 100 2.93 15.37 -3.56
N PRO A 101 2.23 14.46 -2.86
CA PRO A 101 2.28 13.04 -3.16
C PRO A 101 1.54 12.73 -4.47
N LYS A 102 1.92 11.64 -5.13
CA LYS A 102 1.28 11.16 -6.35
C LYS A 102 0.05 10.29 -6.04
N VAL A 103 -0.93 10.87 -5.37
CA VAL A 103 -2.22 10.23 -5.09
C VAL A 103 -3.36 11.17 -5.48
N SER A 104 -4.57 10.64 -5.64
CA SER A 104 -5.74 11.48 -5.97
C SER A 104 -6.12 12.41 -4.81
N ALA A 105 -6.78 13.51 -5.11
CA ALA A 105 -7.30 14.43 -4.10
C ALA A 105 -8.28 13.73 -3.14
N GLU A 106 -9.08 12.77 -3.65
CA GLU A 106 -10.01 11.98 -2.83
C GLU A 106 -9.29 11.13 -1.78
N VAL A 107 -8.18 10.49 -2.15
CA VAL A 107 -7.36 9.70 -1.23
C VAL A 107 -6.77 10.59 -0.14
N LEU A 108 -6.26 11.78 -0.49
CA LEU A 108 -5.76 12.73 0.50
C LEU A 108 -6.85 13.20 1.47
N GLU A 109 -8.04 13.50 0.98
CA GLU A 109 -9.16 13.87 1.83
C GLU A 109 -9.62 12.71 2.73
N SER A 110 -9.57 11.48 2.23
CA SER A 110 -9.82 10.28 3.04
C SER A 110 -8.82 10.15 4.18
N ILE A 111 -7.52 10.35 3.92
CA ILE A 111 -6.48 10.33 4.96
C ILE A 111 -6.73 11.40 6.02
N LYS A 112 -6.99 12.64 5.60
CA LYS A 112 -7.28 13.75 6.52
C LYS A 112 -8.54 13.51 7.34
N GLY A 113 -9.52 12.82 6.77
CA GLY A 113 -10.81 12.50 7.37
C GLY A 113 -10.82 11.27 8.29
N LEU A 114 -9.71 10.53 8.40
CA LEU A 114 -9.63 9.32 9.25
C LEU A 114 -9.97 9.58 10.73
N GLY A 115 -9.62 10.77 11.26
CA GLY A 115 -9.93 11.16 12.63
C GLY A 115 -9.30 10.28 13.72
N ILE A 116 -8.32 9.46 13.34
CA ILE A 116 -7.60 8.57 14.26
C ILE A 116 -6.40 9.26 14.90
N LYS A 117 -6.03 8.77 16.08
CA LYS A 117 -4.78 9.11 16.76
C LYS A 117 -4.12 7.79 17.12
N SER A 118 -3.11 7.40 16.38
CA SER A 118 -2.52 6.07 16.49
C SER A 118 -1.04 6.08 16.11
N ASP A 119 -0.30 5.19 16.75
CA ASP A 119 1.09 4.88 16.41
C ASP A 119 1.14 3.64 15.54
N PHE A 120 1.67 3.77 14.33
CA PHE A 120 1.90 2.64 13.42
C PHE A 120 3.36 2.19 13.50
N ASP A 121 3.54 0.91 13.73
CA ASP A 121 4.82 0.21 13.64
C ASP A 121 4.79 -0.74 12.46
N VAL A 122 5.73 -0.62 11.52
CA VAL A 122 5.88 -1.54 10.39
C VAL A 122 7.25 -2.20 10.42
N PHE A 123 7.27 -3.51 10.65
CA PHE A 123 8.48 -4.31 10.60
C PHE A 123 8.81 -4.69 9.17
N VAL A 124 10.06 -4.46 8.80
CA VAL A 124 10.56 -4.65 7.43
C VAL A 124 11.88 -5.44 7.41
N SER A 125 12.23 -5.92 6.23
CA SER A 125 13.58 -6.33 5.87
C SER A 125 14.04 -5.47 4.69
N LEU A 126 15.28 -5.02 4.69
CA LEU A 126 15.83 -4.17 3.62
C LEU A 126 15.89 -4.87 2.25
N SER A 127 15.77 -6.20 2.22
CA SER A 127 15.66 -7.01 1.00
C SER A 127 14.21 -7.33 0.58
N CYS A 128 13.21 -6.87 1.33
CA CYS A 128 11.81 -7.12 1.06
C CYS A 128 11.28 -6.17 -0.04
N HIS A 129 10.81 -6.71 -1.15
CA HIS A 129 10.29 -5.91 -2.27
C HIS A 129 8.89 -5.30 -2.01
N ASN A 130 8.11 -5.89 -1.12
CA ASN A 130 6.74 -5.45 -0.79
C ASN A 130 6.67 -4.47 0.39
N CYS A 131 7.75 -4.36 1.16
CA CYS A 131 7.79 -3.51 2.34
C CYS A 131 7.68 -2.01 2.03
N PRO A 132 8.33 -1.47 0.98
CA PRO A 132 8.25 -0.05 0.67
C PRO A 132 6.84 0.48 0.42
N ASP A 133 5.97 -0.29 -0.23
CA ASP A 133 4.60 0.14 -0.49
C ASP A 133 3.85 0.42 0.81
N VAL A 134 4.02 -0.44 1.81
CA VAL A 134 3.36 -0.31 3.12
C VAL A 134 3.99 0.81 3.96
N VAL A 135 5.32 0.91 3.98
CA VAL A 135 6.04 1.98 4.68
C VAL A 135 5.63 3.36 4.14
N GLN A 136 5.63 3.52 2.81
CA GLN A 136 5.26 4.79 2.16
C GLN A 136 3.79 5.15 2.41
N ALA A 137 2.88 4.18 2.41
CA ALA A 137 1.48 4.40 2.72
C ALA A 137 1.28 4.89 4.15
N LEU A 138 1.91 4.25 5.14
CA LEU A 138 1.83 4.64 6.55
C LEU A 138 2.51 6.00 6.80
N ASN A 139 3.65 6.26 6.17
CA ASN A 139 4.31 7.56 6.23
C ASN A 139 3.39 8.67 5.70
N LEU A 140 2.71 8.43 4.57
CA LEU A 140 1.77 9.39 4.00
C LEU A 140 0.60 9.66 4.95
N ILE A 141 0.04 8.61 5.57
CA ILE A 141 -1.01 8.74 6.58
C ILE A 141 -0.52 9.58 7.76
N ALA A 142 0.69 9.31 8.27
CA ALA A 142 1.27 10.09 9.38
C ALA A 142 1.51 11.57 9.03
N ILE A 143 1.90 11.87 7.77
CA ILE A 143 2.13 13.23 7.32
C ILE A 143 0.82 14.03 7.22
N TYR A 144 -0.26 13.42 6.71
CA TYR A 144 -1.51 14.12 6.40
C TYR A 144 -2.62 13.96 7.46
N ASN A 145 -2.50 13.01 8.41
CA ASN A 145 -3.43 12.85 9.53
C ASN A 145 -2.78 13.29 10.85
N PRO A 146 -3.15 14.46 11.40
CA PRO A 146 -2.59 14.94 12.67
C PRO A 146 -2.87 14.00 13.84
N GLY A 147 -1.83 13.69 14.62
CA GLY A 147 -1.93 12.78 15.78
C GLY A 147 -1.59 11.33 15.45
N THR A 148 -1.19 11.06 14.22
CA THR A 148 -0.71 9.74 13.80
C THR A 148 0.81 9.77 13.63
N THR A 149 1.48 8.69 14.05
CA THR A 149 2.89 8.45 13.77
C THR A 149 3.08 7.16 12.99
N ALA A 150 4.14 7.07 12.20
CA ALA A 150 4.54 5.86 11.50
C ALA A 150 6.02 5.59 11.75
N THR A 151 6.35 4.36 12.13
CA THR A 151 7.73 3.91 12.37
C THR A 151 8.04 2.71 11.49
N MET A 152 8.96 2.88 10.54
CA MET A 152 9.62 1.76 9.87
C MET A 152 10.63 1.13 10.84
N ILE A 153 10.57 -0.18 11.04
CA ILE A 153 11.46 -0.91 11.96
C ILE A 153 12.21 -1.97 11.17
N ASP A 154 13.52 -1.79 11.04
CA ASP A 154 14.38 -2.82 10.47
C ASP A 154 14.53 -3.98 11.46
N GLY A 155 13.97 -5.14 11.09
CA GLY A 155 14.01 -6.33 11.93
C GLY A 155 15.43 -6.81 12.26
N ALA A 156 16.43 -6.53 11.41
CA ALA A 156 17.82 -6.86 11.69
C ALA A 156 18.43 -5.95 12.77
N PHE A 157 17.90 -4.73 12.95
CA PHE A 157 18.33 -3.82 14.03
C PHE A 157 17.63 -4.15 15.36
N PHE A 158 16.38 -4.62 15.33
CA PHE A 158 15.51 -4.83 16.48
C PHE A 158 15.05 -6.29 16.59
N GLN A 159 16.03 -7.21 16.60
CA GLN A 159 15.77 -8.66 16.65
C GLN A 159 14.98 -9.08 17.90
N ASP A 160 15.26 -8.47 19.05
CA ASP A 160 14.55 -8.76 20.29
C ASP A 160 13.06 -8.48 20.16
N GLU A 161 12.67 -7.35 19.53
CA GLU A 161 11.26 -7.06 19.27
C GLU A 161 10.65 -8.03 18.23
N VAL A 162 11.42 -8.45 17.23
CA VAL A 162 10.97 -9.45 16.23
C VAL A 162 10.65 -10.78 16.92
N GLU A 163 11.49 -11.23 17.84
CA GLU A 163 11.30 -12.46 18.62
C GLU A 163 10.12 -12.33 19.59
N GLU A 164 10.06 -11.24 20.36
CA GLU A 164 8.99 -10.98 21.32
C GLU A 164 7.61 -10.95 20.65
N ARG A 165 7.51 -10.24 19.52
CA ARG A 165 6.26 -10.12 18.76
C ARG A 165 6.00 -11.28 17.81
N LYS A 166 6.89 -12.30 17.78
CA LYS A 166 6.80 -13.48 16.90
C LYS A 166 6.59 -13.12 15.43
N ILE A 167 7.38 -12.17 14.93
CA ILE A 167 7.28 -11.69 13.54
C ILE A 167 7.92 -12.71 12.61
N MET A 168 7.09 -13.42 11.85
CA MET A 168 7.53 -14.51 10.98
C MET A 168 7.68 -14.09 9.52
N ALA A 169 7.05 -13.01 9.12
CA ALA A 169 7.10 -12.48 7.75
C ALA A 169 6.92 -10.95 7.75
N VAL A 170 7.45 -10.30 6.71
CA VAL A 170 7.41 -8.83 6.54
C VAL A 170 6.85 -8.46 5.16
N PRO A 171 6.22 -7.29 5.02
CA PRO A 171 5.92 -6.31 6.07
C PRO A 171 4.87 -6.82 7.06
N MET A 172 5.03 -6.47 8.33
CA MET A 172 4.02 -6.73 9.37
C MET A 172 3.69 -5.42 10.07
N VAL A 173 2.40 -5.07 10.13
CA VAL A 173 1.91 -3.78 10.61
C VAL A 173 1.17 -3.94 11.91
N PHE A 174 1.52 -3.07 12.86
CA PHE A 174 0.84 -2.90 14.13
C PHE A 174 0.29 -1.48 14.25
N GLN A 175 -0.90 -1.35 14.81
CA GLN A 175 -1.52 -0.10 15.24
C GLN A 175 -1.66 -0.14 16.76
N ASP A 176 -1.04 0.78 17.47
CA ASP A 176 -1.08 0.85 18.94
C ASP A 176 -0.74 -0.50 19.62
N ASN A 177 0.23 -1.23 19.07
CA ASN A 177 0.68 -2.59 19.39
C ASN A 177 -0.27 -3.74 19.01
N GLU A 178 -1.42 -3.48 18.40
CA GLU A 178 -2.29 -4.51 17.86
C GLU A 178 -1.93 -4.83 16.40
N HIS A 179 -1.81 -6.12 16.05
CA HIS A 179 -1.53 -6.54 14.69
C HIS A 179 -2.74 -6.26 13.78
N ILE A 180 -2.55 -5.46 12.74
CA ILE A 180 -3.61 -5.07 11.81
C ILE A 180 -3.42 -5.60 10.38
N GLY A 181 -2.22 -6.05 10.03
CA GLY A 181 -1.97 -6.56 8.69
C GLY A 181 -0.57 -7.09 8.46
N GLN A 182 -0.47 -7.99 7.48
CA GLN A 182 0.77 -8.64 7.07
C GLN A 182 0.81 -8.75 5.55
N GLY A 183 2.02 -8.71 4.98
CA GLY A 183 2.22 -8.78 3.54
C GLY A 183 1.94 -7.45 2.86
N ARG A 184 1.92 -7.48 1.53
CA ARG A 184 1.68 -6.27 0.74
C ARG A 184 0.27 -5.73 0.97
N MET A 185 0.16 -4.45 1.24
CA MET A 185 -1.10 -3.71 1.33
C MET A 185 -0.95 -2.39 0.58
N THR A 186 -1.97 -2.01 -0.18
CA THR A 186 -2.02 -0.69 -0.82
C THR A 186 -2.45 0.38 0.18
N LEU A 187 -2.24 1.63 -0.17
CA LEU A 187 -2.69 2.76 0.65
C LEU A 187 -4.20 2.72 0.89
N GLU A 188 -4.98 2.42 -0.15
CA GLU A 188 -6.44 2.33 -0.08
C GLU A 188 -6.90 1.18 0.84
N GLU A 189 -6.24 0.03 0.77
CA GLU A 189 -6.51 -1.10 1.67
C GLU A 189 -6.23 -0.75 3.14
N ILE A 190 -5.16 0.01 3.40
CA ILE A 190 -4.84 0.48 4.75
C ILE A 190 -5.89 1.49 5.23
N ILE A 191 -6.24 2.49 4.39
CA ILE A 191 -7.28 3.48 4.72
C ILE A 191 -8.61 2.79 5.03
N ALA A 192 -9.03 1.82 4.21
CA ALA A 192 -10.28 1.08 4.40
C ALA A 192 -10.31 0.29 5.72
N LYS A 193 -9.16 -0.19 6.19
CA LYS A 193 -9.05 -0.86 7.51
C LYS A 193 -9.14 0.14 8.68
N LEU A 194 -8.70 1.38 8.48
CA LEU A 194 -8.62 2.40 9.52
C LEU A 194 -9.89 3.24 9.66
N ASP A 195 -10.63 3.47 8.57
CA ASP A 195 -11.89 4.24 8.60
C ASP A 195 -13.07 3.32 8.92
N THR A 196 -13.49 3.29 10.17
CA THR A 196 -14.65 2.51 10.63
C THR A 196 -15.97 2.93 9.96
N ASN A 197 -16.03 4.10 9.34
CA ASN A 197 -17.19 4.60 8.62
C ASN A 197 -17.05 4.52 7.09
N ALA A 198 -15.92 4.06 6.58
CA ALA A 198 -15.65 3.97 5.14
C ALA A 198 -16.72 3.16 4.42
N ALA A 199 -17.08 1.99 4.95
CA ALA A 199 -18.08 1.11 4.35
C ALA A 199 -19.46 1.79 4.18
N ALA A 200 -19.90 2.57 5.17
CA ALA A 200 -21.19 3.28 5.09
C ALA A 200 -21.15 4.45 4.09
N LYS A 201 -20.06 5.24 4.11
CA LYS A 201 -19.86 6.35 3.15
C LYS A 201 -19.75 5.83 1.71
N ASP A 202 -19.04 4.72 1.52
CA ASP A 202 -18.88 4.09 0.22
C ASP A 202 -20.22 3.52 -0.27
N ALA A 203 -20.99 2.88 0.62
CA ALA A 203 -22.30 2.37 0.27
C ALA A 203 -23.25 3.48 -0.20
N GLU A 204 -23.24 4.65 0.46
CA GLU A 204 -24.06 5.80 0.04
C GLU A 204 -23.65 6.31 -1.35
N LYS A 205 -22.35 6.48 -1.61
CA LYS A 205 -21.83 6.89 -2.92
C LYS A 205 -22.15 5.88 -4.02
N LEU A 206 -22.06 4.59 -3.72
CA LEU A 206 -22.32 3.51 -4.67
C LEU A 206 -23.81 3.41 -5.01
N ASN A 207 -24.70 3.55 -4.01
CA ASN A 207 -26.15 3.57 -4.21
C ASN A 207 -26.63 4.78 -5.04
N ALA A 208 -25.87 5.87 -5.07
CA ALA A 208 -26.19 7.05 -5.86
C ALA A 208 -25.79 6.95 -7.33
N LYS A 209 -25.12 5.86 -7.74
CA LYS A 209 -24.70 5.66 -9.13
C LYS A 209 -25.87 5.29 -10.02
N ASP A 210 -25.93 5.90 -11.19
CA ASP A 210 -26.85 5.49 -12.24
C ASP A 210 -26.50 4.09 -12.77
N ALA A 211 -27.51 3.35 -13.21
CA ALA A 211 -27.35 2.02 -13.79
C ALA A 211 -26.31 2.00 -14.93
N PHE A 212 -25.54 0.92 -14.96
CA PHE A 212 -24.59 0.63 -16.02
C PHE A 212 -25.24 -0.10 -17.20
N ASP A 213 -24.68 0.03 -18.38
CA ASP A 213 -25.01 -0.87 -19.48
C ASP A 213 -24.32 -2.22 -19.32
N VAL A 214 -23.05 -2.19 -18.88
CA VAL A 214 -22.24 -3.38 -18.57
C VAL A 214 -21.55 -3.16 -17.23
N LEU A 215 -21.76 -4.09 -16.31
CA LEU A 215 -21.04 -4.16 -15.04
C LEU A 215 -20.18 -5.41 -15.01
N VAL A 216 -18.86 -5.21 -14.90
CA VAL A 216 -17.89 -6.32 -14.82
C VAL A 216 -17.58 -6.61 -13.36
N ILE A 217 -17.72 -7.86 -12.94
CA ILE A 217 -17.38 -8.31 -11.59
C ILE A 217 -16.04 -9.03 -11.64
N GLY A 218 -15.02 -8.37 -11.10
CA GLY A 218 -13.64 -8.84 -11.06
C GLY A 218 -12.67 -7.94 -11.81
N GLY A 219 -11.62 -7.46 -11.13
CA GLY A 219 -10.60 -6.53 -11.63
C GLY A 219 -9.32 -7.20 -12.13
N GLY A 220 -9.33 -8.51 -12.42
CA GLY A 220 -8.20 -9.21 -13.00
C GLY A 220 -8.06 -8.98 -14.52
N PRO A 221 -7.09 -9.64 -15.21
CA PRO A 221 -6.84 -9.44 -16.63
C PRO A 221 -8.08 -9.65 -17.51
N ALA A 222 -8.91 -10.65 -17.18
CA ALA A 222 -10.14 -10.94 -17.92
C ALA A 222 -11.17 -9.80 -17.80
N GLY A 223 -11.41 -9.32 -16.57
CA GLY A 223 -12.34 -8.24 -16.31
C GLY A 223 -11.89 -6.92 -16.90
N ASN A 224 -10.63 -6.57 -16.76
CA ASN A 224 -10.05 -5.37 -17.37
C ASN A 224 -10.18 -5.40 -18.90
N THR A 225 -9.90 -6.53 -19.52
CA THR A 225 -10.07 -6.70 -20.97
C THR A 225 -11.52 -6.55 -21.39
N ALA A 226 -12.45 -7.19 -20.68
CA ALA A 226 -13.88 -7.09 -20.97
C ALA A 226 -14.38 -5.65 -20.88
N ALA A 227 -13.97 -4.92 -19.82
CA ALA A 227 -14.36 -3.53 -19.62
C ALA A 227 -13.81 -2.61 -20.72
N ILE A 228 -12.54 -2.76 -21.10
CA ILE A 228 -11.94 -2.00 -22.21
C ILE A 228 -12.72 -2.23 -23.51
N TYR A 229 -13.03 -3.47 -23.83
CA TYR A 229 -13.76 -3.77 -25.08
C TYR A 229 -15.19 -3.22 -25.07
N ALA A 230 -15.88 -3.21 -23.93
CA ALA A 230 -17.20 -2.60 -23.79
C ALA A 230 -17.10 -1.07 -23.93
N ALA A 231 -16.21 -0.44 -23.16
CA ALA A 231 -16.05 1.01 -23.14
C ALA A 231 -15.63 1.60 -24.50
N ARG A 232 -14.76 0.90 -25.25
CA ARG A 232 -14.37 1.28 -26.62
C ARG A 232 -15.53 1.36 -27.61
N LYS A 233 -16.64 0.72 -27.30
CA LYS A 233 -17.89 0.81 -28.10
C LYS A 233 -18.82 1.92 -27.61
N GLY A 234 -18.39 2.77 -26.66
CA GLY A 234 -19.23 3.81 -26.06
C GLY A 234 -20.28 3.29 -25.07
N ILE A 235 -20.10 2.06 -24.57
CA ILE A 235 -21.02 1.43 -23.60
C ILE A 235 -20.65 1.92 -22.21
N LYS A 236 -21.64 2.42 -21.43
CA LYS A 236 -21.45 2.82 -20.03
C LYS A 236 -21.03 1.60 -19.19
N THR A 237 -19.75 1.54 -18.82
CA THR A 237 -19.14 0.37 -18.22
C THR A 237 -18.60 0.66 -16.84
N GLY A 238 -18.88 -0.23 -15.88
CA GLY A 238 -18.27 -0.25 -14.55
C GLY A 238 -17.52 -1.54 -14.28
N ILE A 239 -16.55 -1.48 -13.37
CA ILE A 239 -15.88 -2.65 -12.77
C ILE A 239 -16.09 -2.62 -11.28
N VAL A 240 -16.55 -3.73 -10.71
CA VAL A 240 -16.54 -3.99 -9.26
C VAL A 240 -15.44 -5.00 -8.98
N ALA A 241 -14.52 -4.65 -8.11
CA ALA A 241 -13.42 -5.54 -7.76
C ALA A 241 -13.08 -5.45 -6.28
N GLU A 242 -12.83 -6.60 -5.67
CA GLU A 242 -12.25 -6.68 -4.32
C GLU A 242 -10.81 -6.13 -4.31
N ARG A 243 -10.07 -6.38 -5.41
CA ARG A 243 -8.72 -5.86 -5.65
C ARG A 243 -8.48 -5.77 -7.15
N MET A 244 -8.07 -4.59 -7.63
CA MET A 244 -7.63 -4.44 -9.01
C MET A 244 -6.36 -5.26 -9.26
N GLY A 245 -6.26 -5.86 -10.43
CA GLY A 245 -5.22 -6.83 -10.77
C GLY A 245 -5.53 -8.28 -10.35
N GLY A 246 -6.38 -8.51 -9.35
CA GLY A 246 -6.72 -9.86 -8.87
C GLY A 246 -5.48 -10.66 -8.42
N GLN A 247 -5.42 -11.96 -8.71
CA GLN A 247 -4.30 -12.83 -8.34
C GLN A 247 -2.96 -12.47 -8.99
N VAL A 248 -2.96 -11.72 -10.07
CA VAL A 248 -1.73 -11.22 -10.71
C VAL A 248 -0.88 -10.40 -9.71
N MET A 249 -1.52 -9.71 -8.78
CA MET A 249 -0.84 -8.96 -7.72
C MET A 249 0.07 -9.82 -6.82
N ASP A 250 -0.22 -11.11 -6.70
CA ASP A 250 0.52 -12.04 -5.84
C ASP A 250 1.65 -12.78 -6.60
N THR A 251 1.83 -12.48 -7.91
CA THR A 251 2.81 -13.13 -8.76
C THR A 251 4.02 -12.24 -8.97
N MET A 252 5.22 -12.72 -8.65
CA MET A 252 6.46 -11.94 -8.82
C MET A 252 6.88 -11.85 -10.29
N ASP A 253 6.95 -12.97 -10.99
CA ASP A 253 7.38 -13.05 -12.38
C ASP A 253 6.27 -13.59 -13.27
N ILE A 254 5.93 -12.85 -14.32
CA ILE A 254 4.95 -13.21 -15.34
C ILE A 254 5.65 -13.21 -16.69
N GLU A 255 5.65 -14.36 -17.37
CA GLU A 255 6.30 -14.58 -18.67
C GLU A 255 5.34 -15.19 -19.71
N ASN A 256 4.09 -15.41 -19.33
CA ASN A 256 3.10 -16.13 -20.14
C ASN A 256 1.94 -15.25 -20.64
N TYR A 257 2.07 -13.92 -20.58
CA TYR A 257 1.08 -13.02 -21.14
C TYR A 257 1.53 -12.53 -22.52
N THR A 258 0.69 -12.78 -23.52
CA THR A 258 1.01 -12.43 -24.92
C THR A 258 1.40 -10.96 -25.06
N SER A 259 2.47 -10.69 -25.78
CA SER A 259 3.13 -9.39 -26.02
C SER A 259 3.89 -8.79 -24.81
N VAL A 260 3.84 -9.41 -23.63
CA VAL A 260 4.63 -9.04 -22.47
C VAL A 260 5.62 -10.17 -22.21
N GLN A 261 6.89 -9.96 -22.57
CA GLN A 261 7.92 -11.02 -22.46
C GLN A 261 8.22 -11.40 -21.01
N LYS A 262 8.35 -10.38 -20.15
CA LYS A 262 8.56 -10.53 -18.72
C LYS A 262 8.08 -9.29 -17.98
N THR A 263 7.36 -9.47 -16.90
CA THR A 263 6.91 -8.39 -15.99
C THR A 263 6.68 -8.91 -14.58
N GLN A 264 6.51 -8.00 -13.66
CA GLN A 264 6.06 -8.32 -12.29
C GLN A 264 4.56 -8.09 -12.18
N GLY A 265 3.88 -8.95 -11.42
CA GLY A 265 2.43 -8.89 -11.27
C GLY A 265 1.89 -7.53 -10.84
N PRO A 266 2.44 -6.90 -9.80
CA PRO A 266 2.01 -5.57 -9.38
C PRO A 266 2.17 -4.49 -10.45
N LYS A 267 3.29 -4.50 -11.17
CA LYS A 267 3.53 -3.58 -12.29
C LYS A 267 2.52 -3.80 -13.40
N PHE A 268 2.30 -5.05 -13.76
CA PHE A 268 1.34 -5.43 -14.80
C PHE A 268 -0.11 -5.05 -14.39
N ALA A 269 -0.48 -5.25 -13.14
CA ALA A 269 -1.78 -4.84 -12.62
C ALA A 269 -1.99 -3.32 -12.71
N ALA A 270 -0.97 -2.53 -12.35
CA ALA A 270 -1.02 -1.07 -12.45
C ALA A 270 -1.15 -0.59 -13.91
N GLU A 271 -0.43 -1.23 -14.83
CA GLU A 271 -0.52 -0.92 -16.28
C GLU A 271 -1.92 -1.25 -16.83
N MET A 272 -2.52 -2.38 -16.44
CA MET A 272 -3.89 -2.74 -16.81
C MET A 272 -4.91 -1.74 -16.26
N GLU A 273 -4.80 -1.35 -15.00
CA GLU A 273 -5.70 -0.38 -14.37
C GLU A 273 -5.60 0.98 -15.07
N ALA A 274 -4.38 1.46 -15.35
CA ALA A 274 -4.17 2.71 -16.07
C ALA A 274 -4.84 2.66 -17.45
N HIS A 275 -4.72 1.54 -18.16
CA HIS A 275 -5.34 1.35 -19.47
C HIS A 275 -6.88 1.35 -19.40
N VAL A 276 -7.46 0.74 -18.37
CA VAL A 276 -8.93 0.77 -18.13
C VAL A 276 -9.41 2.21 -17.88
N ARG A 277 -8.66 2.97 -17.07
CA ARG A 277 -8.99 4.37 -16.75
C ARG A 277 -9.00 5.30 -17.95
N GLU A 278 -8.13 5.07 -18.94
CA GLU A 278 -8.11 5.86 -20.19
C GLU A 278 -9.43 5.79 -20.97
N TYR A 279 -10.19 4.70 -20.83
CA TYR A 279 -11.50 4.55 -21.45
C TYR A 279 -12.67 5.08 -20.61
N GLY A 280 -12.41 5.74 -19.50
CA GLY A 280 -13.44 6.32 -18.64
C GLY A 280 -14.34 5.28 -17.96
N VAL A 281 -13.84 4.06 -17.78
CA VAL A 281 -14.53 3.00 -17.04
C VAL A 281 -14.62 3.40 -15.55
N ASP A 282 -15.79 3.27 -14.97
CA ASP A 282 -16.00 3.52 -13.53
C ASP A 282 -15.49 2.34 -12.70
N ILE A 283 -14.38 2.53 -12.00
CA ILE A 283 -13.73 1.49 -11.20
C ILE A 283 -14.16 1.61 -9.73
N MET A 284 -14.86 0.59 -9.24
CA MET A 284 -15.26 0.44 -7.84
C MET A 284 -14.35 -0.62 -7.19
N ASN A 285 -13.19 -0.17 -6.70
CA ASN A 285 -12.21 -1.01 -6.03
C ASN A 285 -12.58 -1.25 -4.56
N LEU A 286 -12.01 -2.29 -3.91
CA LEU A 286 -12.27 -2.71 -2.53
C LEU A 286 -13.74 -3.05 -2.26
N GLN A 287 -14.46 -3.46 -3.32
CA GLN A 287 -15.86 -3.83 -3.24
C GLN A 287 -16.04 -5.31 -3.56
N ARG A 288 -16.62 -6.05 -2.62
CA ARG A 288 -16.93 -7.45 -2.80
C ARG A 288 -18.42 -7.67 -3.04
N VAL A 289 -18.75 -8.42 -4.08
CA VAL A 289 -20.13 -8.78 -4.41
C VAL A 289 -20.57 -9.93 -3.50
N SER A 290 -21.72 -9.75 -2.85
CA SER A 290 -22.35 -10.75 -1.99
C SER A 290 -23.52 -11.48 -2.66
N ASP A 291 -24.26 -10.79 -3.56
CA ASP A 291 -25.42 -11.39 -4.23
C ASP A 291 -25.66 -10.75 -5.60
N ILE A 292 -26.31 -11.49 -6.50
CA ILE A 292 -26.73 -11.03 -7.83
C ILE A 292 -28.15 -11.52 -8.08
N LYS A 293 -29.06 -10.57 -8.34
CA LYS A 293 -30.43 -10.89 -8.78
C LYS A 293 -30.57 -10.63 -10.28
N GLY A 294 -31.01 -11.62 -11.00
CA GLY A 294 -31.28 -11.52 -12.44
C GLY A 294 -32.37 -10.50 -12.75
N ALA A 295 -32.34 -9.93 -13.97
CA ALA A 295 -33.30 -8.93 -14.44
C ALA A 295 -34.77 -9.37 -14.33
N ASP A 296 -35.06 -10.65 -14.52
CA ASP A 296 -36.41 -11.21 -14.41
C ASP A 296 -36.95 -11.21 -12.96
N SER A 297 -36.06 -11.02 -11.98
CA SER A 297 -36.38 -11.03 -10.55
C SER A 297 -36.43 -9.62 -9.94
N THR A 298 -36.21 -8.58 -10.73
CA THR A 298 -36.21 -7.18 -10.32
C THR A 298 -37.38 -6.41 -10.91
N ALA A 299 -37.90 -5.39 -10.21
CA ALA A 299 -39.08 -4.63 -10.65
C ALA A 299 -38.81 -3.76 -11.90
N ASN A 300 -37.55 -3.36 -12.12
CA ASN A 300 -37.15 -2.46 -13.22
C ASN A 300 -36.51 -3.17 -14.40
N GLY A 301 -36.41 -4.51 -14.36
CA GLY A 301 -35.81 -5.31 -15.43
C GLY A 301 -34.28 -5.15 -15.58
N LEU A 302 -33.60 -4.65 -14.55
CA LEU A 302 -32.15 -4.56 -14.48
C LEU A 302 -31.59 -5.64 -13.55
N VAL A 303 -30.37 -6.08 -13.80
CA VAL A 303 -29.62 -6.93 -12.86
C VAL A 303 -29.24 -6.09 -11.65
N GLU A 304 -29.61 -6.54 -10.45
CA GLU A 304 -29.20 -5.94 -9.17
C GLU A 304 -27.99 -6.70 -8.63
N VAL A 305 -26.91 -5.98 -8.36
CA VAL A 305 -25.67 -6.52 -7.76
C VAL A 305 -25.55 -5.92 -6.37
N THR A 306 -25.61 -6.76 -5.33
CA THR A 306 -25.47 -6.36 -3.92
C THR A 306 -24.02 -6.58 -3.47
N LEU A 307 -23.45 -5.59 -2.78
CA LEU A 307 -22.11 -5.62 -2.23
C LEU A 307 -22.14 -5.99 -0.74
N GLU A 308 -21.00 -6.44 -0.19
CA GLU A 308 -20.92 -6.80 1.25
C GLU A 308 -21.17 -5.62 2.19
N ASN A 309 -20.89 -4.38 1.77
CA ASN A 309 -21.20 -3.17 2.52
C ASN A 309 -22.70 -2.77 2.45
N GLY A 310 -23.54 -3.57 1.80
CA GLY A 310 -24.97 -3.35 1.63
C GLY A 310 -25.36 -2.44 0.46
N ALA A 311 -24.40 -1.89 -0.28
CA ALA A 311 -24.69 -1.10 -1.47
C ALA A 311 -25.27 -1.98 -2.60
N LYS A 312 -26.07 -1.35 -3.45
CA LYS A 312 -26.69 -1.98 -4.61
C LYS A 312 -26.35 -1.23 -5.88
N LEU A 313 -25.89 -1.96 -6.86
CA LEU A 313 -25.62 -1.46 -8.19
C LEU A 313 -26.57 -2.09 -9.19
N GLU A 314 -26.97 -1.33 -10.18
CA GLU A 314 -27.85 -1.79 -11.23
C GLU A 314 -27.15 -1.82 -12.59
N SER A 315 -27.44 -2.82 -13.41
CA SER A 315 -26.88 -2.94 -14.74
C SER A 315 -27.83 -3.67 -15.70
N LYS A 316 -27.75 -3.33 -17.00
CA LYS A 316 -28.47 -4.09 -18.03
C LYS A 316 -27.83 -5.46 -18.23
N THR A 317 -26.51 -5.56 -18.11
CA THR A 317 -25.73 -6.80 -18.33
C THR A 317 -24.58 -6.91 -17.35
N VAL A 318 -24.32 -8.11 -16.85
CA VAL A 318 -23.21 -8.40 -15.96
C VAL A 318 -22.24 -9.39 -16.61
N ILE A 319 -20.96 -9.11 -16.51
CA ILE A 319 -19.89 -10.02 -16.92
C ILE A 319 -19.18 -10.54 -15.65
N LEU A 320 -19.22 -11.87 -15.45
CA LEU A 320 -18.55 -12.50 -14.33
C LEU A 320 -17.10 -12.85 -14.70
N SER A 321 -16.15 -12.18 -14.07
CA SER A 321 -14.70 -12.37 -14.24
C SER A 321 -14.01 -12.56 -12.89
N THR A 322 -14.65 -13.30 -11.99
CA THR A 322 -14.28 -13.43 -10.57
C THR A 322 -12.98 -14.21 -10.34
N GLY A 323 -12.44 -14.85 -11.38
CA GLY A 323 -11.20 -15.61 -11.29
C GLY A 323 -11.32 -16.87 -10.43
N ALA A 324 -10.22 -17.21 -9.78
CA ALA A 324 -10.12 -18.34 -8.88
C ALA A 324 -9.37 -17.96 -7.61
N ARG A 325 -9.56 -18.73 -6.54
CA ARG A 325 -8.78 -18.67 -5.31
C ARG A 325 -8.27 -20.06 -4.98
N TRP A 326 -7.10 -20.11 -4.36
CA TRP A 326 -6.57 -21.33 -3.81
C TRP A 326 -7.50 -21.85 -2.71
N ARG A 327 -7.72 -23.17 -2.70
CA ARG A 327 -8.42 -23.80 -1.60
C ARG A 327 -7.43 -24.06 -0.49
N GLU A 328 -7.72 -23.52 0.67
CA GLU A 328 -7.00 -23.81 1.90
C GLU A 328 -7.63 -25.03 2.59
N MET A 329 -6.81 -25.84 3.23
CA MET A 329 -7.28 -27.00 3.98
C MET A 329 -7.79 -26.61 5.38
N ASN A 330 -7.43 -25.40 5.83
CA ASN A 330 -7.77 -24.85 7.15
C ASN A 330 -7.31 -25.75 8.31
N VAL A 331 -6.12 -26.32 8.18
CA VAL A 331 -5.51 -27.18 9.20
C VAL A 331 -4.49 -26.38 10.03
N PRO A 332 -4.24 -26.80 11.29
CA PRO A 332 -3.20 -26.17 12.10
C PRO A 332 -1.84 -26.17 11.40
N GLY A 333 -1.14 -25.04 11.41
CA GLY A 333 0.16 -24.86 10.76
C GLY A 333 0.09 -24.46 9.28
N GLU A 334 -1.04 -24.53 8.60
CA GLU A 334 -1.14 -24.20 7.18
C GLU A 334 -0.70 -22.76 6.90
N GLN A 335 -1.19 -21.79 7.66
CA GLN A 335 -0.81 -20.38 7.51
C GLN A 335 0.62 -20.11 8.00
N GLU A 336 1.05 -20.81 9.06
CA GLU A 336 2.40 -20.69 9.61
C GLU A 336 3.48 -21.13 8.62
N TYR A 337 3.21 -22.24 7.90
CA TYR A 337 4.16 -22.85 6.96
C TYR A 337 3.92 -22.45 5.49
N LYS A 338 2.96 -21.57 5.22
CA LYS A 338 2.73 -21.01 3.88
C LYS A 338 4.02 -20.35 3.37
N THR A 339 4.46 -20.73 2.18
CA THR A 339 5.77 -20.39 1.58
C THR A 339 7.01 -20.97 2.26
N ARG A 340 6.83 -21.88 3.23
CA ARG A 340 7.91 -22.54 3.98
C ARG A 340 7.71 -24.07 4.07
N GLY A 341 7.18 -24.68 3.01
CA GLY A 341 6.85 -26.10 2.95
C GLY A 341 5.37 -26.35 2.66
N VAL A 342 4.49 -25.34 2.80
CA VAL A 342 3.12 -25.39 2.31
C VAL A 342 3.00 -24.48 1.10
N ALA A 343 2.69 -25.06 -0.05
CA ALA A 343 2.50 -24.38 -1.32
C ALA A 343 1.17 -24.79 -1.95
N TYR A 344 0.52 -23.87 -2.65
CA TYR A 344 -0.76 -24.12 -3.32
C TYR A 344 -0.62 -24.32 -4.82
N CYS A 345 0.49 -23.84 -5.40
CA CYS A 345 0.81 -24.03 -6.80
C CYS A 345 1.99 -25.01 -6.95
N PRO A 346 1.75 -26.30 -7.32
CA PRO A 346 2.84 -27.25 -7.46
C PRO A 346 3.83 -26.89 -8.58
N HIS A 347 3.40 -26.14 -9.59
CA HIS A 347 4.27 -25.71 -10.69
C HIS A 347 5.04 -24.41 -10.38
N CYS A 348 4.45 -23.51 -9.53
CA CYS A 348 5.06 -22.22 -9.20
C CYS A 348 6.05 -22.36 -8.04
N ASP A 349 5.59 -22.97 -6.95
CA ASP A 349 6.28 -22.97 -5.66
C ASP A 349 6.87 -24.35 -5.32
N GLY A 350 6.28 -25.44 -5.85
CA GLY A 350 6.70 -26.82 -5.54
C GLY A 350 8.19 -27.08 -5.80
N PRO A 351 8.81 -26.59 -6.90
CA PRO A 351 10.22 -26.76 -7.15
C PRO A 351 11.17 -26.06 -6.16
N LEU A 352 10.63 -25.18 -5.29
CA LEU A 352 11.42 -24.45 -4.30
C LEU A 352 11.61 -25.22 -2.99
N PHE A 353 10.96 -26.38 -2.82
CA PHE A 353 10.97 -27.21 -1.60
C PHE A 353 11.54 -28.60 -1.81
#